data_9fa9948826231ef5d3329ddf6a10993c
#
_entry.id   9fa9948826231ef5d3329ddf6a10993c
#
_cell.length_a   1.000
_cell.length_b   1.000
_cell.length_c   1.000
_cell.angle_alpha   90.00
_cell.angle_beta   90.00
_cell.angle_gamma   90.00
#
_symmetry.space_group_name_H-M   'P 1'
#
loop_
_entity.id
_entity.type
_entity.pdbx_description
1 polymer ?
#
loop_
_entity_poly.entity_id
_entity_poly.type
_entity_poly.pdbx_seq_one_letter_code
_entity_poly.pdbx_strand_id
1 'polypeptide(L)'
;MTDERDDNVMQVYNNIIEQYGFSLSKRELYRRVAHSRARRFWVIPSSAKRTIYRMMYGRPIPHQSPERKRMYSEILARVRDYMQAHHNVSVSRAVAWVVEQPAPEFYLSIQTVKRIILSNVRNS
;
A
#
# COMPACT_ATOMS: atom_id res chain seq x y z
N MET A 1 0.66 12.95 1.53
CA MET A 1 0.46 11.50 1.28
C MET A 1 -0.27 10.79 2.42
N THR A 2 0.13 11.02 3.66
CA THR A 2 -0.50 10.36 4.82
C THR A 2 -1.99 10.67 4.91
N ASP A 3 -2.40 11.92 4.68
CA ASP A 3 -3.82 12.31 4.74
C ASP A 3 -4.64 11.62 3.65
N GLU A 4 -4.12 11.52 2.45
CA GLU A 4 -4.79 10.86 1.34
C GLU A 4 -4.91 9.35 1.59
N ARG A 5 -3.86 8.74 2.16
CA ARG A 5 -3.88 7.34 2.55
C ARG A 5 -4.95 7.10 3.60
N ASP A 6 -5.00 7.96 4.61
CA ASP A 6 -5.95 7.83 5.71
C ASP A 6 -7.39 8.03 5.20
N ASP A 7 -7.61 8.95 4.27
CA ASP A 7 -8.90 9.11 3.61
C ASP A 7 -9.32 7.83 2.89
N ASN A 8 -8.40 7.21 2.18
CA ASN A 8 -8.67 5.94 1.48
C ASN A 8 -9.00 4.83 2.48
N VAL A 9 -8.26 4.72 3.58
CA VAL A 9 -8.56 3.75 4.65
C VAL A 9 -9.96 3.98 5.21
N MET A 10 -10.31 5.23 5.51
CA MET A 10 -11.63 5.56 6.07
C MET A 10 -12.76 5.28 5.08
N GLN A 11 -12.54 5.53 3.80
CA GLN A 11 -13.54 5.21 2.77
C GLN A 11 -13.81 3.71 2.74
N VAL A 12 -12.76 2.89 2.76
CA VAL A 12 -12.90 1.43 2.78
C VAL A 12 -13.58 0.96 4.07
N TYR A 13 -13.17 1.54 5.21
CA TYR A 13 -13.78 1.23 6.49
C TYR A 13 -15.29 1.50 6.46
N ASN A 14 -15.70 2.67 5.98
CA ASN A 14 -17.11 3.03 5.89
C ASN A 14 -17.87 2.10 4.97
N ASN A 15 -17.29 1.70 3.84
CA ASN A 15 -17.91 0.76 2.91
C ASN A 15 -18.13 -0.62 3.55
N ILE A 16 -17.18 -1.09 4.34
CA ILE A 16 -17.30 -2.38 5.04
C ILE A 16 -18.38 -2.30 6.13
N ILE A 17 -18.39 -1.23 6.90
CA ILE A 17 -19.44 -1.00 7.93
C ILE A 17 -20.83 -0.94 7.27
N GLU A 18 -20.94 -0.27 6.13
CA GLU A 18 -22.19 -0.17 5.40
C GLU A 18 -22.67 -1.55 4.94
N GLN A 19 -21.76 -2.42 4.52
CA GLN A 19 -22.07 -3.76 4.01
C GLN A 19 -22.37 -4.75 5.13
N TYR A 20 -21.59 -4.75 6.20
CA TYR A 20 -21.66 -5.76 7.27
C TYR A 20 -22.20 -5.24 8.58
N GLY A 21 -22.37 -3.93 8.73
CA GLY A 21 -22.80 -3.33 10.00
C GLY A 21 -21.78 -3.63 11.10
N PHE A 22 -22.28 -3.96 12.28
CA PHE A 22 -21.43 -4.30 13.43
C PHE A 22 -21.36 -5.82 13.68
N SER A 23 -21.65 -6.62 12.66
CA SER A 23 -21.62 -8.10 12.78
C SER A 23 -20.21 -8.66 12.84
N LEU A 24 -19.20 -7.91 12.41
CA LEU A 24 -17.81 -8.35 12.44
C LEU A 24 -17.15 -7.95 13.76
N SER A 25 -16.23 -8.80 14.26
CA SER A 25 -15.36 -8.37 15.35
C SER A 25 -14.50 -7.21 14.89
N LYS A 26 -14.02 -6.39 15.84
CA LYS A 26 -13.16 -5.27 15.51
C LYS A 26 -11.89 -5.73 14.80
N ARG A 27 -11.28 -6.81 15.28
CA ARG A 27 -10.07 -7.35 14.65
C ARG A 27 -10.34 -7.79 13.21
N GLU A 28 -11.44 -8.49 12.96
CA GLU A 28 -11.80 -8.92 11.60
C GLU A 28 -12.08 -7.73 10.70
N LEU A 29 -12.75 -6.71 11.23
CA LEU A 29 -13.02 -5.48 10.52
C LEU A 29 -11.72 -4.80 10.07
N TYR A 30 -10.77 -4.62 11.00
CA TYR A 30 -9.50 -3.97 10.67
C TYR A 30 -8.67 -4.82 9.70
N ARG A 31 -8.72 -6.15 9.84
CA ARG A 31 -8.05 -7.06 8.93
C ARG A 31 -8.60 -6.91 7.50
N ARG A 32 -9.90 -6.84 7.36
CA ARG A 32 -10.54 -6.67 6.05
C ARG A 32 -10.19 -5.33 5.42
N VAL A 33 -10.12 -4.27 6.22
CA VAL A 33 -9.67 -2.97 5.73
C VAL A 33 -8.23 -3.08 5.21
N ALA A 34 -7.33 -3.67 6.01
CA ALA A 34 -5.92 -3.78 5.63
C ALA A 34 -5.72 -4.55 4.32
N HIS A 35 -6.54 -5.58 4.06
CA HIS A 35 -6.43 -6.42 2.87
C HIS A 35 -7.35 -5.99 1.73
N SER A 36 -8.06 -4.88 1.87
CA SER A 36 -8.87 -4.32 0.80
C SER A 36 -8.01 -3.62 -0.24
N ARG A 37 -8.50 -3.58 -1.47
CA ARG A 37 -7.83 -2.88 -2.56
C ARG A 37 -7.66 -1.40 -2.20
N ALA A 38 -6.45 -0.89 -2.42
CA ALA A 38 -6.11 0.52 -2.20
C ALA A 38 -6.09 1.26 -3.53
N ARG A 39 -6.33 2.57 -3.49
CA ARG A 39 -6.34 3.41 -4.71
C ARG A 39 -4.99 3.43 -5.39
N ARG A 40 -3.92 3.32 -4.62
CA ARG A 40 -2.54 3.30 -5.10
C ARG A 40 -1.66 2.60 -4.08
N PHE A 41 -0.38 2.40 -4.46
CA PHE A 41 0.61 2.01 -3.46
C PHE A 41 0.94 3.24 -2.62
N TRP A 42 0.58 3.19 -1.32
CA TRP A 42 0.81 4.31 -0.42
C TRP A 42 2.24 4.28 0.10
N VAL A 43 3.14 4.74 -0.74
CA VAL A 43 4.57 4.78 -0.47
C VAL A 43 5.12 6.08 -1.07
N ILE A 44 6.14 6.64 -0.41
CA ILE A 44 6.82 7.82 -0.94
C ILE A 44 7.58 7.42 -2.20
N PRO A 45 7.32 8.05 -3.36
CA PRO A 45 7.92 7.62 -4.62
C PRO A 45 9.45 7.58 -4.60
N SER A 46 10.12 8.53 -3.97
CA SER A 46 11.58 8.54 -3.88
C SER A 46 12.11 7.34 -3.09
N SER A 47 11.41 6.96 -2.01
CA SER A 47 11.76 5.77 -1.22
C SER A 47 11.56 4.49 -2.02
N ALA A 48 10.46 4.41 -2.77
CA ALA A 48 10.18 3.26 -3.62
C ALA A 48 11.24 3.11 -4.71
N LYS A 49 11.61 4.20 -5.38
CA LYS A 49 12.65 4.18 -6.42
C LYS A 49 13.97 3.65 -5.88
N ARG A 50 14.40 4.14 -4.73
CA ARG A 50 15.63 3.71 -4.09
C ARG A 50 15.61 2.23 -3.72
N THR A 51 14.52 1.78 -3.10
CA THR A 51 14.39 0.38 -2.67
C THR A 51 14.34 -0.56 -3.87
N ILE A 52 13.55 -0.25 -4.89
CA ILE A 52 13.44 -1.09 -6.08
C ILE A 52 14.78 -1.16 -6.83
N TYR A 53 15.48 -0.03 -6.94
CA TYR A 53 16.79 -0.02 -7.55
C TYR A 53 17.75 -0.99 -6.83
N ARG A 54 17.78 -0.93 -5.50
CA ARG A 54 18.61 -1.83 -4.70
C ARG A 54 18.23 -3.30 -4.90
N MET A 55 16.93 -3.58 -4.93
CA MET A 55 16.44 -4.95 -5.14
C MET A 55 16.86 -5.48 -6.51
N MET A 56 16.77 -4.65 -7.55
CA MET A 56 17.12 -5.07 -8.90
C MET A 56 18.60 -5.36 -9.06
N TYR A 57 19.45 -4.67 -8.31
CA TYR A 57 20.90 -4.81 -8.39
C TYR A 57 21.51 -5.60 -7.24
N GLY A 58 20.67 -6.29 -6.45
CA GLY A 58 21.15 -7.15 -5.37
C GLY A 58 21.87 -6.42 -4.24
N ARG A 59 21.57 -5.14 -4.04
CA ARG A 59 22.19 -4.33 -2.99
C ARG A 59 21.45 -4.50 -1.67
N PRO A 60 22.15 -4.32 -0.51
CA PRO A 60 21.49 -4.45 0.79
C PRO A 60 20.33 -3.49 0.97
N ILE A 61 19.25 -3.97 1.61
CA ILE A 61 18.07 -3.21 1.88
C ILE A 61 17.93 -3.10 3.40
N PRO A 62 17.55 -1.92 3.95
CA PRO A 62 17.27 -1.80 5.37
C PRO A 62 16.17 -2.77 5.80
N HIS A 63 16.16 -3.10 7.09
CA HIS A 63 15.12 -3.98 7.65
C HIS A 63 13.73 -3.44 7.32
N GLN A 64 12.83 -4.32 6.93
CA GLN A 64 11.45 -3.98 6.58
C GLN A 64 10.48 -4.90 7.30
N SER A 65 9.29 -4.36 7.62
CA SER A 65 8.19 -5.16 8.13
C SER A 65 7.74 -6.18 7.08
N PRO A 66 7.04 -7.26 7.49
CA PRO A 66 6.48 -8.23 6.53
C PRO A 66 5.57 -7.57 5.50
N GLU A 67 4.78 -6.58 5.90
CA GLU A 67 3.87 -5.87 5.00
C GLU A 67 4.65 -5.09 3.94
N ARG A 68 5.72 -4.41 4.33
CA ARG A 68 6.55 -3.67 3.38
C ARG A 68 7.29 -4.61 2.43
N LYS A 69 7.75 -5.76 2.92
CA LYS A 69 8.39 -6.76 2.04
C LYS A 69 7.43 -7.23 0.95
N ARG A 70 6.18 -7.52 1.32
CA ARG A 70 5.16 -7.92 0.34
C ARG A 70 4.87 -6.80 -0.65
N MET A 71 4.78 -5.55 -0.17
CA MET A 71 4.53 -4.39 -1.03
C MET A 71 5.64 -4.23 -2.07
N TYR A 72 6.89 -4.25 -1.64
CA TYR A 72 8.01 -4.07 -2.56
C TYR A 72 8.18 -5.24 -3.52
N SER A 73 7.85 -6.46 -3.09
CA SER A 73 7.83 -7.61 -4.00
C SER A 73 6.82 -7.42 -5.12
N GLU A 74 5.63 -6.92 -4.80
CA GLU A 74 4.60 -6.63 -5.79
C GLU A 74 5.01 -5.48 -6.71
N ILE A 75 5.55 -4.40 -6.15
CA ILE A 75 6.02 -3.27 -6.95
C ILE A 75 7.12 -3.73 -7.91
N LEU A 76 8.08 -4.52 -7.42
CA LEU A 76 9.18 -5.02 -8.26
C LEU A 76 8.67 -5.86 -9.43
N ALA A 77 7.73 -6.76 -9.17
CA ALA A 77 7.14 -7.60 -10.22
C ALA A 77 6.48 -6.72 -11.30
N ARG A 78 5.71 -5.72 -10.88
CA ARG A 78 5.03 -4.80 -11.82
C ARG A 78 6.01 -3.91 -12.57
N VAL A 79 7.08 -3.48 -11.92
CA VAL A 79 8.14 -2.67 -12.57
C VAL A 79 8.80 -3.49 -13.66
N ARG A 80 9.13 -4.75 -13.40
CA ARG A 80 9.74 -5.64 -14.40
C ARG A 80 8.80 -5.84 -15.59
N ASP A 81 7.52 -6.09 -15.33
CA ASP A 81 6.52 -6.24 -16.40
C ASP A 81 6.39 -4.96 -17.24
N TYR A 82 6.34 -3.82 -16.57
CA TYR A 82 6.22 -2.52 -17.23
C TYR A 82 7.45 -2.24 -18.11
N MET A 83 8.65 -2.50 -17.61
CA MET A 83 9.87 -2.28 -18.36
C MET A 83 10.01 -3.24 -19.54
N GLN A 84 9.48 -4.46 -19.39
CA GLN A 84 9.46 -5.43 -20.48
C GLN A 84 8.52 -4.99 -21.59
N ALA A 85 7.39 -4.40 -21.25
CA ALA A 85 6.39 -3.93 -22.22
C ALA A 85 6.75 -2.57 -22.83
N HIS A 86 7.58 -1.77 -22.18
CA HIS A 86 7.92 -0.41 -22.59
C HIS A 86 9.44 -0.28 -22.68
N HIS A 87 9.97 -0.44 -23.88
CA HIS A 87 11.40 -0.34 -24.11
C HIS A 87 11.93 1.07 -23.84
N ASN A 88 13.17 1.16 -23.36
CA ASN A 88 13.85 2.42 -23.08
C ASN A 88 13.28 3.23 -21.92
N VAL A 89 12.54 2.57 -21.02
CA VAL A 89 12.05 3.21 -19.80
C VAL A 89 13.02 2.97 -18.66
N SER A 90 13.37 4.02 -17.93
CA SER A 90 14.23 3.90 -16.75
C SER A 90 13.49 3.24 -15.59
N VAL A 91 14.25 2.67 -14.65
CA VAL A 91 13.66 2.13 -13.41
C VAL A 91 12.88 3.21 -12.70
N SER A 92 13.42 4.43 -12.61
CA SER A 92 12.77 5.55 -11.95
C SER A 92 11.38 5.85 -12.53
N ARG A 93 11.27 5.90 -13.86
CA ARG A 93 9.99 6.17 -14.53
C ARG A 93 9.01 5.02 -14.35
N ALA A 94 9.50 3.79 -14.43
CA ALA A 94 8.67 2.61 -14.22
C ALA A 94 8.08 2.58 -12.82
N VAL A 95 8.91 2.86 -11.80
CA VAL A 95 8.44 2.92 -10.40
C VAL A 95 7.39 4.03 -10.24
N ALA A 96 7.66 5.22 -10.79
CA ALA A 96 6.73 6.35 -10.68
C ALA A 96 5.35 5.98 -11.24
N TRP A 97 5.31 5.26 -12.36
CA TRP A 97 4.06 4.81 -12.96
C TRP A 97 3.36 3.74 -12.11
N VAL A 98 4.12 2.72 -11.69
CA VAL A 98 3.56 1.57 -10.96
C VAL A 98 2.93 1.99 -9.63
N VAL A 99 3.59 2.87 -8.86
CA VAL A 99 3.08 3.23 -7.54
C VAL A 99 1.78 4.04 -7.58
N GLU A 100 1.45 4.64 -8.71
CA GLU A 100 0.20 5.36 -8.91
C GLU A 100 -0.97 4.45 -9.27
N GLN A 101 -0.71 3.19 -9.60
CA GLN A 101 -1.75 2.25 -9.97
C GLN A 101 -2.44 1.67 -8.72
N PRO A 102 -3.69 1.19 -8.88
CA PRO A 102 -4.36 0.53 -7.76
C PRO A 102 -3.52 -0.61 -7.20
N ALA A 103 -3.47 -0.70 -5.88
CA ALA A 103 -2.74 -1.75 -5.18
C ALA A 103 -3.70 -2.83 -4.67
N PRO A 104 -3.29 -4.09 -4.62
CA PRO A 104 -4.19 -5.17 -4.18
C PRO A 104 -4.54 -5.11 -2.70
N GLU A 105 -3.72 -4.44 -1.89
CA GLU A 105 -4.01 -4.21 -0.47
C GLU A 105 -3.29 -2.93 -0.02
N PHE A 106 -3.57 -2.51 1.23
CA PHE A 106 -2.93 -1.33 1.81
C PHE A 106 -1.49 -1.59 2.27
N TYR A 107 -1.12 -2.84 2.51
CA TYR A 107 0.18 -3.21 3.07
C TYR A 107 0.44 -2.54 4.41
N LEU A 108 -0.61 -2.43 5.21
CA LEU A 108 -0.56 -1.89 6.57
C LEU A 108 -0.83 -3.01 7.57
N SER A 109 -0.22 -2.91 8.75
CA SER A 109 -0.54 -3.81 9.85
C SER A 109 -1.94 -3.51 10.39
N ILE A 110 -2.54 -4.49 11.05
CA ILE A 110 -3.84 -4.31 11.72
C ILE A 110 -3.75 -3.18 12.75
N GLN A 111 -2.64 -3.07 13.47
CA GLN A 111 -2.44 -2.01 14.45
C GLN A 111 -2.43 -0.62 13.81
N THR A 112 -1.78 -0.48 12.67
CA THR A 112 -1.75 0.80 11.95
C THR A 112 -3.15 1.17 11.45
N VAL A 113 -3.89 0.22 10.90
CA VAL A 113 -5.28 0.44 10.45
C VAL A 113 -6.14 0.87 11.62
N LYS A 114 -6.05 0.17 12.75
CA LYS A 114 -6.79 0.53 13.97
C LYS A 114 -6.49 1.97 14.39
N ARG A 115 -5.22 2.33 14.42
CA ARG A 115 -4.80 3.69 14.82
C ARG A 115 -5.39 4.75 13.90
N ILE A 116 -5.34 4.52 12.58
CA ILE A 116 -5.90 5.44 11.60
C ILE A 116 -7.39 5.61 11.81
N ILE A 117 -8.12 4.52 11.94
CA ILE A 117 -9.58 4.55 12.11
C ILE A 117 -9.97 5.26 13.39
N LEU A 118 -9.36 4.89 14.53
CA LEU A 118 -9.69 5.50 15.82
C LEU A 118 -9.35 6.99 15.85
N SER A 119 -8.22 7.39 15.26
CA SER A 119 -7.84 8.78 15.17
C SER A 119 -8.85 9.60 14.38
N ASN A 120 -9.33 9.08 13.25
CA ASN A 120 -10.27 9.79 12.39
C ASN A 120 -11.69 9.82 12.98
N VAL A 121 -12.11 8.75 13.63
CA VAL A 121 -13.43 8.71 14.27
C VAL A 121 -13.48 9.70 15.43
N ARG A 122 -12.41 9.85 16.21
CA ARG A 122 -12.34 10.80 17.32
C ARG A 122 -12.38 12.25 16.86
N ASN A 123 -11.92 12.54 15.66
CA ASN A 123 -11.82 13.89 15.12
C ASN A 123 -13.02 14.29 14.26
N SER A 124 -14.01 13.41 14.13
CA SER A 124 -15.19 13.69 13.32
C SER A 124 -16.36 14.27 14.10
#